data_d01a15d5a85801ddffe13d84caec60cb
#
_entry.id   d01a15d5a85801ddffe13d84caec60cb
#
_cell.length_a   1.000
_cell.length_b   1.000
_cell.length_c   1.000
_cell.angle_alpha   90.00
_cell.angle_beta   90.00
_cell.angle_gamma   90.00
#
_symmetry.space_group_name_H-M   'P 1'
#
loop_
_entity.id
_entity.type
_entity.pdbx_description
1 polymer ?
#
loop_
_entity_poly.entity_id
_entity_poly.type
_entity_poly.pdbx_seq_one_letter_code
_entity_poly.pdbx_strand_id
1 'polypeptide(L)'
;MNFKSEKGFITEFLTISIIVMLIGLTVLLIYTFIDNNELYEDSNTTFAEEYITPNSNNRVENNTVILNETNTITNETNYKYSIEDILNNVKESNTVTENVVSGNQAIESDNYNKYYYSQLNENSKAIYDVLYNNKENMKSGQYSMEIPDSVTNILYQDNGKEKLSEAFQSAIDAIKMDNPDLFYIAFNKILLVTETTTRGNSKTYKLSLENDENDTFLSDNFSSKEAVTLAINQLENKRNEILRGAVGSDYDKIKYVHDWIVENVEYETTISKKNIHNIYGALIENEVVCGGYAKAFKYLLDELNIPCIIVQGVATNSDGVTENHAWNYVKLNGKWYGVDTTWDDPVIEGWSSILYTKNTTAYFLKGSNSLFTDHTENGAFSEGGKIFNYPTLSYLDY
;
A
#
# COMPACT_ATOMS: atom_id res chain seq x y z
N MET A 1 -80.37 -24.30 9.20
CA MET A 1 -79.28 -24.61 8.29
C MET A 1 -78.57 -23.34 7.87
N ASN A 2 -77.33 -23.13 8.21
CA ASN A 2 -76.64 -21.84 8.19
C ASN A 2 -76.15 -21.45 6.80
N PHE A 3 -76.81 -20.51 6.15
CA PHE A 3 -76.43 -19.88 4.90
C PHE A 3 -75.16 -18.88 5.03
N LYS A 4 -74.57 -18.77 6.20
CA LYS A 4 -73.43 -17.88 6.44
C LYS A 4 -72.06 -18.50 6.09
N SER A 5 -71.95 -19.79 5.89
CA SER A 5 -70.67 -20.51 5.64
C SER A 5 -70.23 -20.49 4.17
N GLU A 6 -71.17 -20.45 3.23
CA GLU A 6 -70.83 -20.51 1.79
C GLU A 6 -70.32 -19.18 1.24
N LYS A 7 -70.79 -18.01 1.74
CA LYS A 7 -70.27 -16.72 1.29
C LYS A 7 -68.86 -16.42 1.74
N GLY A 8 -68.47 -16.94 2.92
CA GLY A 8 -67.07 -16.80 3.41
C GLY A 8 -66.10 -17.61 2.56
N PHE A 9 -66.44 -18.84 2.23
CA PHE A 9 -65.60 -19.72 1.44
C PHE A 9 -65.43 -19.23 0.00
N ILE A 10 -66.49 -18.69 -0.62
CA ILE A 10 -66.41 -18.14 -1.99
C ILE A 10 -65.54 -16.87 -2.02
N THR A 11 -65.60 -16.00 -1.01
CA THR A 11 -64.73 -14.80 -0.92
C THR A 11 -63.29 -15.14 -0.67
N GLU A 12 -62.98 -16.11 0.18
CA GLU A 12 -61.59 -16.57 0.38
C GLU A 12 -61.04 -17.23 -0.88
N PHE A 13 -61.79 -18.07 -1.56
CA PHE A 13 -61.38 -18.71 -2.81
C PHE A 13 -61.14 -17.70 -3.93
N LEU A 14 -61.99 -16.64 -4.01
CA LEU A 14 -61.81 -15.55 -4.98
C LEU A 14 -60.57 -14.71 -4.69
N THR A 15 -60.27 -14.42 -3.42
CA THR A 15 -59.08 -13.67 -3.00
C THR A 15 -57.81 -14.45 -3.26
N ILE A 16 -57.77 -15.74 -2.97
CA ILE A 16 -56.63 -16.64 -3.26
C ILE A 16 -56.39 -16.74 -4.77
N SER A 17 -57.45 -16.89 -5.57
CA SER A 17 -57.36 -16.92 -7.05
C SER A 17 -56.81 -15.62 -7.62
N ILE A 18 -57.22 -14.46 -7.09
CA ILE A 18 -56.70 -13.16 -7.53
C ILE A 18 -55.23 -13.00 -7.17
N ILE A 19 -54.79 -13.43 -5.96
CA ILE A 19 -53.40 -13.41 -5.55
C ILE A 19 -52.55 -14.31 -6.43
N VAL A 20 -52.98 -15.52 -6.76
CA VAL A 20 -52.27 -16.44 -7.64
C VAL A 20 -52.19 -15.88 -9.06
N MET A 21 -53.25 -15.23 -9.55
CA MET A 21 -53.24 -14.54 -10.87
C MET A 21 -52.27 -13.35 -10.89
N LEU A 22 -52.20 -12.55 -9.82
CA LEU A 22 -51.24 -11.43 -9.71
C LEU A 22 -49.81 -11.90 -9.63
N ILE A 23 -49.52 -12.99 -8.91
CA ILE A 23 -48.20 -13.61 -8.86
C ILE A 23 -47.85 -14.17 -10.24
N GLY A 24 -48.74 -14.83 -10.91
CA GLY A 24 -48.57 -15.32 -12.27
C GLY A 24 -48.27 -14.19 -13.28
N LEU A 25 -48.98 -13.06 -13.15
CA LEU A 25 -48.76 -11.89 -14.01
C LEU A 25 -47.41 -11.20 -13.73
N THR A 26 -46.97 -11.13 -12.46
CA THR A 26 -45.66 -10.59 -12.11
C THR A 26 -44.54 -11.49 -12.58
N VAL A 27 -44.68 -12.80 -12.47
CA VAL A 27 -43.69 -13.76 -13.02
C VAL A 27 -43.65 -13.66 -14.55
N LEU A 28 -44.79 -13.52 -15.22
CA LEU A 28 -44.84 -13.33 -16.68
C LEU A 28 -44.20 -12.02 -17.12
N LEU A 29 -44.42 -10.93 -16.37
CA LEU A 29 -43.79 -9.62 -16.64
C LEU A 29 -42.29 -9.66 -16.40
N ILE A 30 -41.83 -10.36 -15.39
CA ILE A 30 -40.39 -10.57 -15.16
C ILE A 30 -39.78 -11.41 -16.29
N TYR A 31 -40.49 -12.46 -16.71
CA TYR A 31 -40.02 -13.33 -17.83
C TYR A 31 -39.97 -12.55 -19.15
N THR A 32 -40.98 -11.75 -19.46
CA THR A 32 -41.00 -10.90 -20.66
C THR A 32 -39.99 -9.76 -20.60
N PHE A 33 -39.65 -9.27 -19.39
CA PHE A 33 -38.59 -8.26 -19.21
C PHE A 33 -37.20 -8.87 -19.40
N ILE A 34 -36.98 -10.10 -18.92
CA ILE A 34 -35.75 -10.86 -19.14
C ILE A 34 -35.61 -11.22 -20.64
N ASP A 35 -36.66 -11.76 -21.25
CA ASP A 35 -36.65 -12.15 -22.65
C ASP A 35 -36.47 -10.95 -23.61
N ASN A 36 -37.03 -9.77 -23.30
CA ASN A 36 -36.83 -8.57 -24.07
C ASN A 36 -35.47 -7.91 -23.89
N ASN A 37 -34.78 -8.15 -22.76
CA ASN A 37 -33.40 -7.72 -22.59
C ASN A 37 -32.41 -8.66 -23.29
N GLU A 38 -32.71 -9.95 -23.42
CA GLU A 38 -31.90 -10.88 -24.23
C GLU A 38 -31.99 -10.61 -25.74
N LEU A 39 -33.05 -9.96 -26.23
CA LEU A 39 -33.25 -9.67 -27.68
C LEU A 39 -32.48 -8.46 -28.20
N TYR A 40 -31.72 -7.74 -27.37
CA TYR A 40 -30.87 -6.62 -27.80
C TYR A 40 -29.37 -6.81 -27.50
N GLU A 41 -28.93 -7.98 -27.05
CA GLU A 41 -27.52 -8.33 -27.08
C GLU A 41 -27.14 -8.65 -28.52
N ASP A 42 -26.38 -7.73 -29.13
CA ASP A 42 -25.66 -8.01 -30.36
C ASP A 42 -24.86 -9.28 -30.11
N SER A 43 -25.22 -10.40 -30.74
CA SER A 43 -24.69 -11.75 -30.50
C SER A 43 -23.17 -11.89 -30.63
N ASN A 44 -22.44 -10.79 -30.83
CA ASN A 44 -20.99 -10.66 -30.95
C ASN A 44 -20.35 -9.75 -29.92
N THR A 45 -21.06 -9.35 -28.84
CA THR A 45 -20.50 -8.54 -27.76
C THR A 45 -20.27 -9.41 -26.53
N THR A 46 -19.05 -9.46 -26.02
CA THR A 46 -18.70 -10.12 -24.77
C THR A 46 -18.09 -9.11 -23.81
N PHE A 47 -18.39 -9.29 -22.51
CA PHE A 47 -17.85 -8.51 -21.42
C PHE A 47 -16.98 -9.44 -20.55
N ALA A 48 -15.84 -8.93 -20.12
CA ALA A 48 -14.98 -9.63 -19.18
C ALA A 48 -14.39 -8.61 -18.20
N GLU A 49 -14.32 -8.99 -16.94
CA GLU A 49 -13.64 -8.25 -15.89
C GLU A 49 -12.41 -9.02 -15.42
N GLU A 50 -11.35 -8.32 -15.14
CA GLU A 50 -10.11 -8.88 -14.61
C GLU A 50 -9.56 -7.97 -13.51
N TYR A 51 -9.02 -8.57 -12.45
CA TYR A 51 -8.57 -7.86 -11.26
C TYR A 51 -7.07 -8.03 -11.05
N ILE A 52 -6.38 -6.96 -10.68
CA ILE A 52 -4.98 -6.98 -10.22
C ILE A 52 -4.95 -6.48 -8.78
N THR A 53 -4.37 -7.26 -7.88
CA THR A 53 -4.13 -6.87 -6.50
C THR A 53 -2.69 -6.41 -6.31
N PRO A 54 -2.42 -5.45 -5.42
CA PRO A 54 -1.04 -5.08 -5.09
C PRO A 54 -0.33 -6.24 -4.39
N ASN A 55 0.87 -6.57 -4.85
CA ASN A 55 1.73 -7.52 -4.15
C ASN A 55 2.38 -6.84 -2.94
N SER A 56 2.31 -7.46 -1.77
CA SER A 56 3.01 -6.99 -0.58
C SER A 56 4.14 -7.96 -0.24
N ASN A 57 5.38 -7.51 -0.30
CA ASN A 57 6.54 -8.30 0.14
C ASN A 57 6.62 -8.45 1.67
N ASN A 58 5.68 -7.88 2.41
CA ASN A 58 5.58 -8.05 3.84
C ASN A 58 4.49 -9.07 4.14
N ARG A 59 4.85 -10.36 4.04
CA ARG A 59 4.32 -11.49 4.78
C ARG A 59 4.07 -12.73 3.94
N VAL A 60 4.54 -13.84 4.46
CA VAL A 60 4.03 -15.18 4.17
C VAL A 60 2.57 -15.26 4.66
N GLU A 61 1.61 -14.92 3.82
CA GLU A 61 0.24 -15.40 3.94
C GLU A 61 -0.28 -15.71 2.54
N ASN A 62 -0.86 -16.90 2.42
CA ASN A 62 -1.47 -17.46 1.24
C ASN A 62 -2.48 -16.49 0.62
N ASN A 63 -2.07 -15.69 -0.34
CA ASN A 63 -2.99 -14.98 -1.20
C ASN A 63 -3.29 -15.87 -2.39
N THR A 64 -4.47 -16.49 -2.35
CA THR A 64 -5.06 -17.14 -3.50
C THR A 64 -5.33 -16.05 -4.55
N VAL A 65 -4.55 -16.05 -5.62
CA VAL A 65 -4.87 -15.29 -6.82
C VAL A 65 -6.09 -15.97 -7.44
N ILE A 66 -7.25 -15.33 -7.32
CA ILE A 66 -8.44 -15.80 -8.04
C ILE A 66 -8.32 -15.27 -9.47
N LEU A 67 -7.70 -16.05 -10.34
CA LEU A 67 -7.85 -15.93 -11.77
C LEU A 67 -9.14 -16.66 -12.13
N ASN A 68 -10.23 -15.96 -12.36
CA ASN A 68 -11.41 -16.55 -12.98
C ASN A 68 -11.18 -16.67 -14.48
N GLU A 69 -10.32 -17.58 -14.85
CA GLU A 69 -10.46 -18.29 -16.12
C GLU A 69 -10.97 -19.70 -15.82
N THR A 70 -12.08 -20.07 -16.41
CA THR A 70 -12.52 -21.45 -16.50
C THR A 70 -11.49 -22.28 -17.27
N ASN A 71 -10.45 -22.72 -16.57
CA ASN A 71 -9.68 -23.90 -16.94
C ASN A 71 -8.89 -24.37 -15.70
N THR A 72 -9.33 -25.51 -15.22
CA THR A 72 -8.74 -26.32 -14.16
C THR A 72 -7.29 -26.68 -14.50
N ILE A 73 -6.32 -26.11 -13.76
CA ILE A 73 -5.02 -26.76 -13.60
C ILE A 73 -4.66 -26.67 -12.11
N THR A 74 -4.83 -27.81 -11.45
CA THR A 74 -4.25 -28.10 -10.14
C THR A 74 -2.74 -28.18 -10.27
N ASN A 75 -2.01 -27.29 -9.64
CA ASN A 75 -0.66 -27.58 -9.14
C ASN A 75 -0.35 -26.65 -7.97
N GLU A 76 -0.39 -27.21 -6.78
CA GLU A 76 0.26 -26.66 -5.60
C GLU A 76 1.77 -26.66 -5.84
N THR A 77 2.37 -25.47 -5.95
CA THR A 77 3.82 -25.32 -5.79
C THR A 77 4.09 -24.30 -4.69
N ASN A 78 4.38 -24.84 -3.51
CA ASN A 78 5.00 -24.13 -2.41
C ASN A 78 6.40 -23.66 -2.85
N TYR A 79 6.56 -22.40 -3.21
CA TYR A 79 7.88 -21.80 -3.35
C TYR A 79 8.34 -21.25 -2.00
N LYS A 80 9.08 -22.09 -1.31
CA LYS A 80 9.88 -21.70 -0.16
C LYS A 80 11.24 -21.23 -0.71
N TYR A 81 11.42 -19.93 -0.91
CA TYR A 81 12.74 -19.40 -1.25
C TYR A 81 13.65 -19.53 -0.05
N SER A 82 14.73 -20.27 -0.19
CA SER A 82 15.78 -20.35 0.81
C SER A 82 16.67 -19.09 0.71
N ILE A 83 17.28 -18.72 1.83
CA ILE A 83 18.28 -17.63 1.88
C ILE A 83 19.40 -17.83 0.86
N GLU A 84 19.71 -19.09 0.50
CA GLU A 84 20.68 -19.44 -0.54
C GLU A 84 20.25 -19.00 -1.95
N ASP A 85 18.96 -19.02 -2.27
CA ASP A 85 18.44 -18.58 -3.58
C ASP A 85 18.58 -17.06 -3.74
N ILE A 86 18.38 -16.30 -2.64
CA ILE A 86 18.56 -14.84 -2.61
C ILE A 86 20.05 -14.49 -2.73
N LEU A 87 20.93 -15.19 -2.03
CA LEU A 87 22.38 -14.97 -2.09
C LEU A 87 23.00 -15.37 -3.43
N ASN A 88 22.46 -16.37 -4.12
CA ASN A 88 22.92 -16.78 -5.43
C ASN A 88 22.52 -15.79 -6.53
N ASN A 89 21.32 -15.22 -6.45
CA ASN A 89 20.88 -14.13 -7.35
C ASN A 89 21.73 -12.86 -7.19
N VAL A 90 22.17 -12.55 -5.96
CA VAL A 90 23.09 -11.43 -5.71
C VAL A 90 24.50 -11.71 -6.24
N LYS A 91 24.97 -12.96 -6.21
CA LYS A 91 26.29 -13.33 -6.74
C LYS A 91 26.35 -13.36 -8.26
N GLU A 92 25.28 -13.72 -8.95
CA GLU A 92 25.25 -13.70 -10.43
C GLU A 92 25.13 -12.26 -10.98
N SER A 93 24.60 -11.30 -10.19
CA SER A 93 24.57 -9.87 -10.56
C SER A 93 25.93 -9.17 -10.50
N ASN A 94 26.92 -9.74 -9.81
CA ASN A 94 28.23 -9.11 -9.62
C ASN A 94 29.29 -9.45 -10.72
N THR A 95 28.89 -10.04 -11.84
CA THR A 95 29.73 -10.17 -13.03
C THR A 95 29.26 -9.27 -14.17
N VAL A 96 29.04 -8.00 -13.90
CA VAL A 96 28.95 -6.97 -14.95
C VAL A 96 30.20 -6.12 -14.89
N THR A 97 31.05 -6.33 -15.92
CA THR A 97 32.18 -5.49 -16.30
C THR A 97 31.86 -4.00 -16.16
N GLU A 98 32.84 -3.29 -15.57
CA GLU A 98 32.91 -1.83 -15.58
C GLU A 98 32.64 -1.27 -16.97
N ASN A 99 31.46 -0.78 -17.18
CA ASN A 99 31.20 0.27 -18.15
C ASN A 99 30.71 1.49 -17.34
N VAL A 100 31.64 2.38 -17.08
CA VAL A 100 31.42 3.72 -16.59
C VAL A 100 30.47 4.40 -17.56
N VAL A 101 29.16 4.38 -17.24
CA VAL A 101 28.21 5.32 -17.80
C VAL A 101 28.15 6.52 -16.86
N SER A 102 28.96 7.51 -17.21
CA SER A 102 28.82 8.88 -16.75
C SER A 102 27.40 9.36 -16.99
N GLY A 103 26.69 9.72 -15.93
CA GLY A 103 25.42 10.41 -16.08
C GLY A 103 24.37 10.13 -15.02
N ASN A 104 24.73 9.93 -13.75
CA ASN A 104 23.77 10.11 -12.67
C ASN A 104 23.53 11.62 -12.49
N GLN A 105 22.56 12.18 -13.22
CA GLN A 105 21.95 13.42 -12.79
C GLN A 105 21.24 13.11 -11.47
N ALA A 106 21.76 13.67 -10.37
CA ALA A 106 21.05 13.73 -9.12
C ALA A 106 19.68 14.36 -9.42
N ILE A 107 18.62 13.62 -9.08
CA ILE A 107 17.26 14.16 -9.15
C ILE A 107 17.18 15.22 -8.05
N GLU A 108 17.54 16.45 -8.36
CA GLU A 108 17.21 17.60 -7.56
C GLU A 108 15.73 17.92 -7.76
N SER A 109 14.85 17.13 -7.14
CA SER A 109 13.48 17.56 -6.99
C SER A 109 13.38 18.31 -5.67
N ASP A 110 13.06 19.59 -5.72
CA ASP A 110 12.76 20.42 -4.53
C ASP A 110 11.47 19.96 -3.80
N ASN A 111 10.84 18.90 -4.28
CA ASN A 111 9.62 18.34 -3.71
C ASN A 111 9.88 16.96 -3.09
N TYR A 112 10.52 16.94 -1.94
CA TYR A 112 10.87 15.71 -1.21
C TYR A 112 9.65 14.93 -0.72
N ASN A 113 8.50 15.56 -0.60
CA ASN A 113 7.24 14.91 -0.21
C ASN A 113 6.68 14.00 -1.33
N LYS A 114 7.28 14.07 -2.54
CA LYS A 114 6.96 13.24 -3.70
C LYS A 114 8.20 12.60 -4.31
N TYR A 115 9.11 12.14 -3.46
CA TYR A 115 10.38 11.57 -3.90
C TYR A 115 10.20 10.35 -4.81
N TYR A 116 9.35 9.42 -4.41
CA TYR A 116 9.07 8.20 -5.16
C TYR A 116 8.18 8.48 -6.38
N TYR A 117 7.18 9.35 -6.25
CA TYR A 117 6.38 9.83 -7.37
C TYR A 117 7.23 10.39 -8.51
N SER A 118 8.27 11.16 -8.19
CA SER A 118 9.13 11.78 -9.20
C SER A 118 9.82 10.78 -10.13
N GLN A 119 10.00 9.55 -9.67
CA GLN A 119 10.65 8.47 -10.39
C GLN A 119 9.67 7.61 -11.22
N LEU A 120 8.35 7.78 -11.06
CA LEU A 120 7.34 7.03 -11.77
C LEU A 120 7.28 7.39 -13.26
N ASN A 121 6.89 6.43 -14.10
CA ASN A 121 6.49 6.71 -15.48
C ASN A 121 5.09 7.36 -15.50
N GLU A 122 4.67 7.87 -16.66
CA GLU A 122 3.41 8.62 -16.80
C GLU A 122 2.16 7.80 -16.44
N ASN A 123 2.15 6.50 -16.73
CA ASN A 123 1.02 5.63 -16.37
C ASN A 123 0.95 5.40 -14.86
N SER A 124 2.09 5.13 -14.22
CA SER A 124 2.17 4.98 -12.76
C SER A 124 1.81 6.28 -12.04
N LYS A 125 2.24 7.44 -12.56
CA LYS A 125 1.84 8.76 -12.03
C LYS A 125 0.34 8.96 -12.13
N ALA A 126 -0.28 8.63 -13.26
CA ALA A 126 -1.72 8.77 -13.42
C ALA A 126 -2.50 7.93 -12.41
N ILE A 127 -2.06 6.70 -12.13
CA ILE A 127 -2.66 5.83 -11.11
C ILE A 127 -2.44 6.40 -9.69
N TYR A 128 -1.23 6.83 -9.38
CA TYR A 128 -0.91 7.50 -8.12
C TYR A 128 -1.79 8.74 -7.89
N ASP A 129 -1.94 9.58 -8.92
CA ASP A 129 -2.73 10.81 -8.84
C ASP A 129 -4.22 10.50 -8.62
N VAL A 130 -4.76 9.44 -9.22
CA VAL A 130 -6.14 8.98 -8.95
C VAL A 130 -6.29 8.64 -7.47
N LEU A 131 -5.39 7.85 -6.89
CA LEU A 131 -5.42 7.48 -5.47
C LEU A 131 -5.28 8.72 -4.57
N TYR A 132 -4.28 9.54 -4.81
CA TYR A 132 -3.99 10.71 -3.99
C TYR A 132 -5.12 11.75 -3.99
N ASN A 133 -5.69 12.02 -5.17
CA ASN A 133 -6.79 12.97 -5.32
C ASN A 133 -8.11 12.46 -4.70
N ASN A 134 -8.26 11.14 -4.56
CA ASN A 134 -9.45 10.53 -3.95
C ASN A 134 -9.27 10.16 -2.46
N LYS A 135 -8.17 10.50 -1.82
CA LYS A 135 -7.89 10.14 -0.42
C LYS A 135 -9.00 10.53 0.56
N GLU A 136 -9.67 11.66 0.34
CA GLU A 136 -10.80 12.09 1.18
C GLU A 136 -12.06 11.22 0.96
N ASN A 137 -12.30 10.79 -0.28
CA ASN A 137 -13.41 9.90 -0.61
C ASN A 137 -13.16 8.49 -0.05
N MET A 138 -11.91 8.02 -0.07
CA MET A 138 -11.51 6.71 0.45
C MET A 138 -11.76 6.57 1.96
N LYS A 139 -11.84 7.66 2.72
CA LYS A 139 -12.26 7.64 4.14
C LYS A 139 -13.66 7.10 4.35
N SER A 140 -14.54 7.16 3.36
CA SER A 140 -15.89 6.59 3.44
C SER A 140 -15.94 5.06 3.29
N GLY A 141 -14.82 4.43 2.94
CA GLY A 141 -14.67 2.98 2.78
C GLY A 141 -14.84 2.52 1.36
N GLN A 142 -16.08 2.22 0.94
CA GLN A 142 -16.36 1.75 -0.43
C GLN A 142 -16.32 2.90 -1.43
N TYR A 143 -15.58 2.71 -2.50
CA TYR A 143 -15.46 3.68 -3.57
C TYR A 143 -14.90 3.03 -4.84
N SER A 144 -15.39 3.47 -6.00
CA SER A 144 -14.83 3.13 -7.31
C SER A 144 -14.22 4.40 -7.91
N MET A 145 -13.01 4.32 -8.43
CA MET A 145 -12.26 5.44 -8.99
C MET A 145 -11.87 5.12 -10.43
N GLU A 146 -12.37 5.89 -11.38
CA GLU A 146 -12.00 5.72 -12.80
C GLU A 146 -10.53 6.12 -13.02
N ILE A 147 -9.81 5.29 -13.76
CA ILE A 147 -8.47 5.58 -14.25
C ILE A 147 -8.60 6.25 -15.63
N PRO A 148 -7.80 7.30 -15.93
CA PRO A 148 -7.85 7.99 -17.21
C PRO A 148 -7.60 7.05 -18.41
N ASP A 149 -8.33 7.26 -19.50
CA ASP A 149 -8.22 6.48 -20.75
C ASP A 149 -6.79 6.44 -21.32
N SER A 150 -5.95 7.42 -21.01
CA SER A 150 -4.54 7.42 -21.41
C SER A 150 -3.78 6.20 -20.92
N VAL A 151 -4.12 5.67 -19.73
CA VAL A 151 -3.51 4.47 -19.14
C VAL A 151 -4.00 3.20 -19.85
N THR A 152 -5.25 3.15 -20.34
CA THR A 152 -5.79 1.99 -21.06
C THR A 152 -5.00 1.67 -22.33
N ASN A 153 -4.30 2.65 -22.91
CA ASN A 153 -3.44 2.47 -24.09
C ASN A 153 -2.32 1.45 -23.85
N ILE A 154 -1.94 1.19 -22.61
CA ILE A 154 -0.99 0.14 -22.26
C ILE A 154 -1.48 -1.25 -22.73
N LEU A 155 -2.79 -1.54 -22.60
CA LEU A 155 -3.39 -2.85 -22.91
C LEU A 155 -3.42 -3.18 -24.40
N TYR A 156 -3.22 -2.20 -25.27
CA TYR A 156 -3.09 -2.42 -26.72
C TYR A 156 -1.64 -2.68 -27.16
N GLN A 157 -0.68 -2.66 -26.23
CA GLN A 157 0.73 -2.93 -26.51
C GLN A 157 1.08 -4.40 -26.25
N ASP A 158 2.23 -4.84 -26.79
CA ASP A 158 2.80 -6.12 -26.43
C ASP A 158 3.11 -6.15 -24.93
N ASN A 159 2.75 -7.25 -24.26
CA ASN A 159 2.85 -7.42 -22.78
C ASN A 159 2.13 -6.30 -22.00
N GLY A 160 0.95 -5.88 -22.53
CA GLY A 160 0.21 -4.75 -21.95
C GLY A 160 -0.27 -5.00 -20.53
N LYS A 161 -0.65 -6.24 -20.19
CA LYS A 161 -1.09 -6.62 -18.85
C LYS A 161 0.05 -6.55 -17.84
N GLU A 162 1.22 -7.07 -18.18
CA GLU A 162 2.43 -7.03 -17.36
C GLU A 162 2.87 -5.58 -17.11
N LYS A 163 2.86 -4.75 -18.16
CA LYS A 163 3.15 -3.31 -18.04
C LYS A 163 2.14 -2.57 -17.17
N LEU A 164 0.86 -2.93 -17.26
CA LEU A 164 -0.18 -2.35 -16.42
C LEU A 164 -0.02 -2.77 -14.96
N SER A 165 0.30 -4.04 -14.71
CA SER A 165 0.61 -4.56 -13.38
C SER A 165 1.81 -3.84 -12.76
N GLU A 166 2.91 -3.71 -13.51
CA GLU A 166 4.10 -2.95 -13.07
C GLU A 166 3.74 -1.49 -12.74
N ALA A 167 2.95 -0.83 -13.60
CA ALA A 167 2.56 0.54 -13.38
C ALA A 167 1.71 0.71 -12.11
N PHE A 168 0.79 -0.22 -11.86
CA PHE A 168 -0.04 -0.24 -10.67
C PHE A 168 0.80 -0.49 -9.40
N GLN A 169 1.63 -1.54 -9.36
CA GLN A 169 2.50 -1.84 -8.22
C GLN A 169 3.41 -0.66 -7.90
N SER A 170 4.03 -0.07 -8.92
CA SER A 170 4.91 1.10 -8.74
C SER A 170 4.20 2.30 -8.16
N ALA A 171 2.94 2.55 -8.57
CA ALA A 171 2.11 3.63 -8.02
C ALA A 171 1.76 3.38 -6.55
N ILE A 172 1.36 2.14 -6.21
CA ILE A 172 1.07 1.73 -4.83
C ILE A 172 2.31 1.87 -3.93
N ASP A 173 3.47 1.43 -4.40
CA ASP A 173 4.72 1.54 -3.63
C ASP A 173 5.09 3.00 -3.39
N ALA A 174 5.06 3.83 -4.44
CA ALA A 174 5.38 5.25 -4.31
C ALA A 174 4.45 5.98 -3.35
N ILE A 175 3.13 5.79 -3.47
CA ILE A 175 2.16 6.51 -2.61
C ILE A 175 2.30 6.13 -1.13
N LYS A 176 2.60 4.86 -0.83
CA LYS A 176 2.83 4.38 0.55
C LYS A 176 4.08 4.99 1.18
N MET A 177 5.12 5.21 0.38
CA MET A 177 6.40 5.74 0.87
C MET A 177 6.40 7.26 0.94
N ASP A 178 5.75 7.93 0.00
CA ASP A 178 5.65 9.39 -0.01
C ASP A 178 4.67 9.92 1.05
N ASN A 179 3.60 9.17 1.39
CA ASN A 179 2.48 9.67 2.19
C ASN A 179 2.17 8.81 3.42
N PRO A 180 2.99 8.87 4.47
CA PRO A 180 2.71 8.13 5.71
C PRO A 180 1.41 8.58 6.42
N ASP A 181 0.88 9.75 6.09
CA ASP A 181 -0.40 10.27 6.57
C ASP A 181 -1.62 9.51 6.02
N LEU A 182 -1.45 8.68 4.98
CA LEU A 182 -2.50 7.79 4.46
C LEU A 182 -2.57 6.46 5.23
N PHE A 183 -2.23 6.45 6.50
CA PHE A 183 -2.15 5.28 7.39
C PHE A 183 -3.45 4.49 7.52
N TYR A 184 -4.59 5.12 7.24
CA TYR A 184 -5.92 4.52 7.30
C TYR A 184 -6.30 3.73 6.06
N ILE A 185 -5.50 3.79 4.97
CA ILE A 185 -5.76 3.08 3.73
C ILE A 185 -5.06 1.71 3.74
N ALA A 186 -5.83 0.65 3.50
CA ALA A 186 -5.33 -0.69 3.25
C ALA A 186 -5.01 -0.84 1.75
N PHE A 187 -3.82 -0.42 1.34
CA PHE A 187 -3.41 -0.46 -0.07
C PHE A 187 -3.44 -1.86 -0.69
N ASN A 188 -3.30 -2.90 0.12
CA ASN A 188 -3.43 -4.30 -0.31
C ASN A 188 -4.87 -4.75 -0.64
N LYS A 189 -5.87 -3.92 -0.30
CA LYS A 189 -7.29 -4.16 -0.62
C LYS A 189 -7.74 -3.41 -1.87
N ILE A 190 -6.87 -2.62 -2.48
CA ILE A 190 -7.18 -1.89 -3.70
C ILE A 190 -7.01 -2.83 -4.89
N LEU A 191 -8.07 -3.02 -5.65
CA LEU A 191 -8.10 -3.81 -6.87
C LEU A 191 -7.98 -2.89 -8.08
N LEU A 192 -7.13 -3.24 -9.03
CA LEU A 192 -7.15 -2.65 -10.36
C LEU A 192 -8.05 -3.51 -11.25
N VAL A 193 -9.21 -2.96 -11.59
CA VAL A 193 -10.23 -3.63 -12.39
C VAL A 193 -10.08 -3.27 -13.86
N THR A 194 -10.12 -4.27 -14.72
CA THR A 194 -10.11 -4.10 -16.18
C THR A 194 -11.40 -4.66 -16.78
N GLU A 195 -12.29 -3.78 -17.20
CA GLU A 195 -13.46 -4.16 -18.00
C GLU A 195 -13.08 -4.25 -19.47
N THR A 196 -13.38 -5.36 -20.10
CA THR A 196 -13.13 -5.56 -21.54
C THR A 196 -14.44 -5.76 -22.30
N THR A 197 -14.72 -4.89 -23.24
CA THR A 197 -15.84 -5.05 -24.19
C THR A 197 -15.30 -5.49 -25.54
N THR A 198 -15.79 -6.61 -26.05
CA THR A 198 -15.40 -7.14 -27.39
C THR A 198 -16.59 -7.07 -28.33
N ARG A 199 -16.40 -6.41 -29.47
CA ARG A 199 -17.38 -6.35 -30.58
C ARG A 199 -16.72 -6.79 -31.88
N GLY A 200 -17.02 -8.00 -32.34
CA GLY A 200 -16.32 -8.61 -33.47
C GLY A 200 -14.82 -8.75 -33.17
N ASN A 201 -13.98 -8.09 -33.98
CA ASN A 201 -12.52 -8.11 -33.81
C ASN A 201 -11.99 -6.90 -32.97
N SER A 202 -12.86 -6.01 -32.53
CA SER A 202 -12.46 -4.82 -31.74
C SER A 202 -12.61 -5.07 -30.26
N LYS A 203 -11.60 -4.70 -29.49
CA LYS A 203 -11.63 -4.67 -28.02
C LYS A 203 -11.50 -3.25 -27.52
N THR A 204 -12.27 -2.92 -26.51
CA THR A 204 -12.13 -1.67 -25.75
C THR A 204 -11.97 -1.99 -24.27
N TYR A 205 -11.18 -1.20 -23.59
CA TYR A 205 -10.86 -1.39 -22.16
C TYR A 205 -11.32 -0.19 -21.36
N LYS A 206 -11.80 -0.43 -20.14
CA LYS A 206 -12.02 0.56 -19.11
C LYS A 206 -11.30 0.11 -17.86
N LEU A 207 -10.66 1.04 -17.16
CA LEU A 207 -9.90 0.77 -15.95
C LEU A 207 -10.50 1.54 -14.77
N SER A 208 -10.57 0.88 -13.61
CA SER A 208 -10.95 1.50 -12.35
C SER A 208 -10.12 0.93 -11.19
N LEU A 209 -10.07 1.67 -10.09
CA LEU A 209 -9.59 1.19 -8.80
C LEU A 209 -10.79 0.98 -7.89
N GLU A 210 -10.92 -0.21 -7.34
CA GLU A 210 -12.07 -0.64 -6.57
C GLU A 210 -11.65 -1.43 -5.33
N ASN A 211 -12.56 -1.66 -4.40
CA ASN A 211 -12.40 -2.64 -3.34
C ASN A 211 -13.31 -3.85 -3.62
N ASP A 212 -12.99 -4.98 -3.01
CA ASP A 212 -13.86 -6.15 -3.03
C ASP A 212 -15.25 -5.80 -2.47
N GLU A 213 -16.32 -6.40 -3.00
CA GLU A 213 -17.71 -6.12 -2.62
C GLU A 213 -17.97 -6.25 -1.10
N ASN A 214 -17.21 -7.10 -0.43
CA ASN A 214 -17.33 -7.39 1.00
C ASN A 214 -16.30 -6.68 1.87
N ASP A 215 -15.49 -5.79 1.29
CA ASP A 215 -14.41 -5.10 1.99
C ASP A 215 -14.50 -3.57 1.82
N THR A 216 -13.52 -2.86 2.32
CA THR A 216 -13.40 -1.41 2.22
C THR A 216 -11.95 -1.03 1.95
N PHE A 217 -11.69 0.19 1.49
CA PHE A 217 -10.33 0.72 1.39
C PHE A 217 -9.68 0.99 2.76
N LEU A 218 -10.44 0.90 3.85
CA LEU A 218 -9.91 1.18 5.18
C LEU A 218 -9.08 0.01 5.70
N SER A 219 -8.03 0.32 6.42
CA SER A 219 -7.32 -0.68 7.20
C SER A 219 -8.20 -1.20 8.33
N ASP A 220 -7.98 -2.45 8.76
CA ASP A 220 -8.86 -3.19 9.68
C ASP A 220 -9.10 -2.53 11.04
N ASN A 221 -8.37 -1.45 11.35
CA ASN A 221 -8.51 -0.69 12.59
C ASN A 221 -9.52 0.44 12.50
N PHE A 222 -9.94 0.80 11.30
CA PHE A 222 -10.83 1.93 11.06
C PHE A 222 -12.10 1.46 10.38
N SER A 223 -13.19 1.41 11.14
CA SER A 223 -14.47 0.88 10.67
C SER A 223 -15.36 1.93 9.99
N SER A 224 -14.99 3.20 10.04
CA SER A 224 -15.81 4.29 9.48
C SER A 224 -15.00 5.57 9.22
N LYS A 225 -15.58 6.46 8.43
CA LYS A 225 -15.04 7.80 8.17
C LYS A 225 -14.85 8.61 9.46
N GLU A 226 -15.74 8.47 10.41
CA GLU A 226 -15.71 9.16 11.70
C GLU A 226 -14.51 8.66 12.52
N ALA A 227 -14.27 7.35 12.54
CA ALA A 227 -13.11 6.75 13.20
C ALA A 227 -11.79 7.24 12.58
N VAL A 228 -11.71 7.28 11.25
CA VAL A 228 -10.54 7.84 10.54
C VAL A 228 -10.34 9.31 10.87
N THR A 229 -11.42 10.11 10.85
CA THR A 229 -11.34 11.55 11.15
C THR A 229 -10.86 11.78 12.59
N LEU A 230 -11.34 10.99 13.55
CA LEU A 230 -10.88 11.06 14.93
C LEU A 230 -9.39 10.72 15.04
N ALA A 231 -8.94 9.67 14.38
CA ALA A 231 -7.53 9.24 14.39
C ALA A 231 -6.61 10.30 13.76
N ILE A 232 -7.02 10.91 12.65
CA ILE A 232 -6.28 12.03 12.04
C ILE A 232 -6.15 13.19 13.03
N ASN A 233 -7.24 13.62 13.67
CA ASN A 233 -7.22 14.71 14.65
C ASN A 233 -6.32 14.37 15.86
N GLN A 234 -6.31 13.13 16.31
CA GLN A 234 -5.40 12.68 17.38
C GLN A 234 -3.94 12.79 16.95
N LEU A 235 -3.61 12.33 15.73
CA LEU A 235 -2.26 12.42 15.18
C LEU A 235 -1.80 13.86 14.98
N GLU A 236 -2.63 14.73 14.44
CA GLU A 236 -2.31 16.15 14.26
C GLU A 236 -2.04 16.84 15.62
N ASN A 237 -2.87 16.56 16.62
CA ASN A 237 -2.66 17.09 17.96
C ASN A 237 -1.35 16.57 18.57
N LYS A 238 -1.08 15.28 18.46
CA LYS A 238 0.15 14.67 18.97
C LYS A 238 1.38 15.21 18.24
N ARG A 239 1.35 15.30 16.91
CA ARG A 239 2.41 15.92 16.10
C ARG A 239 2.69 17.35 16.58
N ASN A 240 1.65 18.15 16.72
CA ASN A 240 1.79 19.54 17.16
C ASN A 240 2.32 19.63 18.61
N GLU A 241 1.99 18.69 19.48
CA GLU A 241 2.56 18.58 20.83
C GLU A 241 4.06 18.28 20.75
N ILE A 242 4.47 17.27 20.00
CA ILE A 242 5.86 16.85 19.84
C ILE A 242 6.70 18.01 19.26
N LEU A 243 6.25 18.59 18.16
CA LEU A 243 7.02 19.57 17.40
C LEU A 243 7.20 20.92 18.11
N ARG A 244 6.50 21.18 19.23
CA ARG A 244 6.80 22.36 20.07
C ARG A 244 8.23 22.36 20.63
N GLY A 245 8.81 21.18 20.82
CA GLY A 245 10.19 21.04 21.28
C GLY A 245 11.24 21.04 20.17
N ALA A 246 10.81 20.88 18.90
CA ALA A 246 11.70 20.83 17.74
C ALA A 246 12.13 22.25 17.32
N VAL A 247 13.01 22.88 18.08
CA VAL A 247 13.47 24.25 17.89
C VAL A 247 14.97 24.32 17.56
N GLY A 248 15.41 25.40 16.95
CA GLY A 248 16.82 25.60 16.59
C GLY A 248 17.12 25.32 15.13
N SER A 249 18.34 24.88 14.83
CA SER A 249 18.79 24.51 13.50
C SER A 249 18.10 23.24 13.01
N ASP A 250 18.24 22.91 11.72
CA ASP A 250 17.71 21.66 11.20
C ASP A 250 18.34 20.42 11.87
N TYR A 251 19.63 20.51 12.24
CA TYR A 251 20.28 19.49 13.06
C TYR A 251 19.55 19.30 14.41
N ASP A 252 19.28 20.40 15.12
CA ASP A 252 18.62 20.35 16.44
C ASP A 252 17.21 19.76 16.32
N LYS A 253 16.48 20.10 15.26
CA LYS A 253 15.14 19.56 15.01
C LYS A 253 15.17 18.07 14.67
N ILE A 254 16.08 17.64 13.77
CA ILE A 254 16.26 16.23 13.42
C ILE A 254 16.63 15.42 14.68
N LYS A 255 17.57 15.95 15.46
CA LYS A 255 18.00 15.28 16.71
C LYS A 255 16.86 15.18 17.71
N TYR A 256 16.08 16.24 17.87
CA TYR A 256 14.93 16.23 18.78
C TYR A 256 13.86 15.20 18.35
N VAL A 257 13.53 15.14 17.08
CA VAL A 257 12.55 14.16 16.56
C VAL A 257 13.05 12.74 16.71
N HIS A 258 14.34 12.49 16.42
CA HIS A 258 14.99 11.22 16.63
C HIS A 258 14.88 10.79 18.10
N ASP A 259 15.36 11.61 19.01
CA ASP A 259 15.40 11.31 20.44
C ASP A 259 13.99 11.10 21.01
N TRP A 260 13.02 11.91 20.56
CA TRP A 260 11.64 11.73 20.98
C TRP A 260 11.09 10.37 20.59
N ILE A 261 11.33 9.92 19.35
CA ILE A 261 10.87 8.60 18.88
C ILE A 261 11.55 7.49 19.69
N VAL A 262 12.87 7.52 19.82
CA VAL A 262 13.65 6.52 20.57
C VAL A 262 13.23 6.45 22.03
N GLU A 263 12.82 7.56 22.64
CA GLU A 263 12.41 7.61 24.06
C GLU A 263 10.95 7.22 24.32
N ASN A 264 10.06 7.35 23.32
CA ASN A 264 8.62 7.25 23.53
C ASN A 264 7.94 6.14 22.73
N VAL A 265 8.62 5.50 21.77
CA VAL A 265 8.09 4.40 20.96
C VAL A 265 8.81 3.12 21.38
N GLU A 266 8.10 2.01 21.47
CA GLU A 266 8.63 0.70 21.82
C GLU A 266 8.52 -0.26 20.62
N TYR A 267 9.49 -1.18 20.48
CA TYR A 267 9.44 -2.17 19.40
C TYR A 267 8.45 -3.30 19.73
N GLU A 268 7.49 -3.53 18.86
CA GLU A 268 6.48 -4.59 19.01
C GLU A 268 7.05 -5.93 18.54
N THR A 269 7.39 -6.80 19.51
CA THR A 269 8.08 -8.06 19.27
C THR A 269 7.15 -9.22 18.90
N THR A 270 5.86 -9.14 19.27
CA THR A 270 4.90 -10.24 19.07
C THR A 270 4.26 -10.21 17.69
N ILE A 271 4.38 -9.11 16.95
CA ILE A 271 3.76 -8.85 15.64
C ILE A 271 2.25 -9.11 15.65
N SER A 272 1.61 -8.88 16.81
CA SER A 272 0.19 -9.20 17.03
C SER A 272 -0.74 -7.99 16.96
N LYS A 273 -0.21 -6.78 17.15
CA LYS A 273 -0.98 -5.55 17.11
C LYS A 273 -1.21 -5.07 15.67
N LYS A 274 -2.27 -4.33 15.47
CA LYS A 274 -2.73 -3.98 14.13
C LYS A 274 -2.00 -2.79 13.49
N ASN A 275 -1.66 -1.76 14.27
CA ASN A 275 -1.07 -0.51 13.75
C ASN A 275 0.47 -0.51 13.69
N ILE A 276 1.12 -1.65 13.83
CA ILE A 276 2.58 -1.75 13.99
C ILE A 276 3.40 -1.25 12.80
N HIS A 277 2.78 -1.05 11.64
CA HIS A 277 3.46 -0.59 10.43
C HIS A 277 3.13 0.87 10.05
N ASN A 278 2.47 1.63 10.94
CA ASN A 278 1.99 2.96 10.58
C ASN A 278 2.21 4.01 11.68
N ILE A 279 1.98 5.28 11.33
CA ILE A 279 2.22 6.42 12.22
C ILE A 279 1.25 6.48 13.41
N TYR A 280 0.05 5.88 13.30
CA TYR A 280 -0.89 5.83 14.42
C TYR A 280 -0.37 4.91 15.53
N GLY A 281 0.14 3.73 15.16
CA GLY A 281 0.82 2.85 16.10
C GLY A 281 2.00 3.52 16.79
N ALA A 282 2.85 4.24 16.02
CA ALA A 282 4.04 4.90 16.56
C ALA A 282 3.73 6.08 17.49
N LEU A 283 2.81 6.97 17.08
CA LEU A 283 2.63 8.25 17.78
C LEU A 283 1.47 8.27 18.78
N ILE A 284 0.52 7.34 18.68
CA ILE A 284 -0.65 7.24 19.54
C ILE A 284 -0.60 6.00 20.44
N GLU A 285 -0.27 4.84 19.87
CA GLU A 285 -0.19 3.57 20.60
C GLU A 285 1.21 3.31 21.17
N ASN A 286 2.22 4.02 20.67
CA ASN A 286 3.63 4.01 21.08
C ASN A 286 4.32 2.63 20.91
N GLU A 287 3.87 1.80 19.98
CA GLU A 287 4.42 0.45 19.81
C GLU A 287 4.30 0.00 18.35
N VAL A 288 5.44 -0.17 17.67
CA VAL A 288 5.52 -0.50 16.23
C VAL A 288 6.76 -1.32 15.91
N VAL A 289 6.84 -1.82 14.65
CA VAL A 289 8.06 -2.38 14.06
C VAL A 289 8.78 -1.33 13.21
N CYS A 290 9.93 -1.66 12.64
CA CYS A 290 10.79 -0.76 11.86
C CYS A 290 10.05 0.16 10.86
N GLY A 291 9.07 -0.38 10.13
CA GLY A 291 8.26 0.41 9.19
C GLY A 291 7.42 1.51 9.86
N GLY A 292 6.98 1.30 11.10
CA GLY A 292 6.28 2.31 11.90
C GLY A 292 7.21 3.43 12.37
N TYR A 293 8.41 3.05 12.87
CA TYR A 293 9.48 4.00 13.23
C TYR A 293 9.84 4.91 12.06
N ALA A 294 10.19 4.33 10.92
CA ALA A 294 10.62 5.07 9.73
C ALA A 294 9.53 6.02 9.20
N LYS A 295 8.26 5.60 9.23
CA LYS A 295 7.13 6.45 8.82
C LYS A 295 6.86 7.58 9.80
N ALA A 296 6.96 7.33 11.11
CA ALA A 296 6.79 8.36 12.12
C ALA A 296 7.88 9.44 12.03
N PHE A 297 9.14 9.03 11.84
CA PHE A 297 10.25 9.94 11.67
C PHE A 297 10.05 10.84 10.43
N LYS A 298 9.71 10.24 9.27
CA LYS A 298 9.38 11.01 8.07
C LYS A 298 8.19 11.96 8.29
N TYR A 299 7.09 11.49 8.88
CA TYR A 299 5.89 12.29 9.10
C TYR A 299 6.15 13.56 9.94
N LEU A 300 6.99 13.43 10.98
CA LEU A 300 7.36 14.56 11.81
C LEU A 300 8.33 15.53 11.09
N LEU A 301 9.26 15.02 10.30
CA LEU A 301 10.21 15.86 9.55
C LEU A 301 9.55 16.56 8.35
N ASP A 302 8.57 15.93 7.70
CA ASP A 302 7.80 16.54 6.62
C ASP A 302 7.11 17.83 7.09
N GLU A 303 6.54 17.83 8.31
CA GLU A 303 5.91 19.03 8.89
C GLU A 303 6.93 20.13 9.20
N LEU A 304 8.17 19.76 9.48
CA LEU A 304 9.28 20.72 9.68
C LEU A 304 9.91 21.18 8.37
N ASN A 305 9.42 20.71 7.22
CA ASN A 305 9.99 20.92 5.89
C ASN A 305 11.45 20.47 5.78
N ILE A 306 11.82 19.40 6.49
CA ILE A 306 13.14 18.78 6.41
C ILE A 306 13.04 17.57 5.50
N PRO A 307 13.81 17.51 4.39
CA PRO A 307 13.72 16.40 3.45
C PRO A 307 14.09 15.08 4.08
N CYS A 308 13.12 14.15 4.08
CA CYS A 308 13.26 12.82 4.62
C CYS A 308 12.56 11.80 3.72
N ILE A 309 13.21 10.68 3.47
CA ILE A 309 12.64 9.54 2.73
C ILE A 309 12.72 8.26 3.55
N ILE A 310 11.82 7.33 3.28
CA ILE A 310 11.82 5.99 3.87
C ILE A 310 12.65 5.08 2.97
N VAL A 311 13.61 4.40 3.51
CA VAL A 311 14.44 3.41 2.81
C VAL A 311 14.02 2.02 3.24
N GLN A 312 13.95 1.09 2.30
CA GLN A 312 13.78 -0.33 2.58
C GLN A 312 14.97 -1.12 2.07
N GLY A 313 15.26 -2.21 2.76
CA GLY A 313 16.35 -3.09 2.42
C GLY A 313 16.48 -4.21 3.42
N VAL A 314 17.70 -4.64 3.66
CA VAL A 314 18.03 -5.62 4.70
C VAL A 314 19.06 -5.02 5.66
N ALA A 315 18.99 -5.43 6.91
CA ALA A 315 19.99 -5.09 7.92
C ALA A 315 20.46 -6.35 8.65
N THR A 316 21.76 -6.40 9.00
CA THR A 316 22.39 -7.56 9.64
C THR A 316 22.83 -7.16 11.04
N ASN A 317 22.24 -7.77 12.06
CA ASN A 317 22.55 -7.48 13.46
C ASN A 317 23.93 -8.07 13.89
N SER A 318 24.34 -7.76 15.12
CA SER A 318 25.61 -8.22 15.71
C SER A 318 25.76 -9.75 15.78
N ASP A 319 24.65 -10.48 15.77
CA ASP A 319 24.64 -11.95 15.79
C ASP A 319 24.72 -12.56 14.37
N GLY A 320 24.81 -11.70 13.34
CA GLY A 320 24.88 -12.11 11.94
C GLY A 320 23.53 -12.48 11.34
N VAL A 321 22.41 -12.15 12.01
CA VAL A 321 21.07 -12.37 11.49
C VAL A 321 20.69 -11.21 10.58
N THR A 322 20.30 -11.53 9.34
CA THR A 322 19.87 -10.56 8.33
C THR A 322 18.35 -10.59 8.20
N GLU A 323 17.72 -9.43 8.30
CA GLU A 323 16.26 -9.26 8.24
C GLU A 323 15.86 -8.14 7.27
N ASN A 324 14.64 -8.23 6.75
CA ASN A 324 14.04 -7.11 6.04
C ASN A 324 13.88 -5.93 6.99
N HIS A 325 14.31 -4.76 6.56
CA HIS A 325 14.37 -3.60 7.43
C HIS A 325 13.95 -2.30 6.72
N ALA A 326 13.52 -1.33 7.51
CA ALA A 326 13.17 0.00 7.03
C ALA A 326 13.78 1.07 7.94
N TRP A 327 14.39 2.07 7.32
CA TRP A 327 15.03 3.21 7.98
C TRP A 327 14.80 4.50 7.18
N ASN A 328 15.52 5.56 7.47
CA ASN A 328 15.36 6.84 6.78
C ASN A 328 16.67 7.37 6.21
N TYR A 329 16.56 8.10 5.09
CA TYR A 329 17.58 9.06 4.71
C TYR A 329 17.03 10.47 4.92
N VAL A 330 17.83 11.34 5.53
CA VAL A 330 17.50 12.74 5.80
C VAL A 330 18.54 13.66 5.18
N LYS A 331 18.09 14.77 4.60
CA LYS A 331 18.99 15.76 3.98
C LYS A 331 19.29 16.87 4.97
N LEU A 332 20.58 17.07 5.25
CA LEU A 332 21.07 18.11 6.13
C LEU A 332 22.27 18.81 5.48
N ASN A 333 22.24 20.14 5.42
CA ASN A 333 23.30 20.95 4.80
C ASN A 333 23.66 20.49 3.38
N GLY A 334 22.65 20.11 2.59
CA GLY A 334 22.79 19.72 1.19
C GLY A 334 23.26 18.28 0.96
N LYS A 335 23.52 17.50 2.01
CA LYS A 335 23.96 16.11 1.93
C LYS A 335 22.92 15.19 2.58
N TRP A 336 22.85 13.94 2.11
CA TRP A 336 22.01 12.90 2.68
C TRP A 336 22.76 12.05 3.69
N TYR A 337 22.07 11.66 4.76
CA TYR A 337 22.58 10.82 5.85
C TYR A 337 21.54 9.78 6.24
N GLY A 338 21.99 8.60 6.63
CA GLY A 338 21.11 7.56 7.18
C GLY A 338 20.74 7.84 8.64
N VAL A 339 19.51 7.52 8.99
CA VAL A 339 19.00 7.54 10.37
C VAL A 339 18.16 6.30 10.58
N ASP A 340 18.46 5.52 11.62
CA ASP A 340 17.66 4.37 12.02
C ASP A 340 17.23 4.48 13.48
N THR A 341 16.03 5.01 13.66
CA THR A 341 15.42 5.16 15.00
C THR A 341 15.02 3.82 15.61
N THR A 342 14.89 2.75 14.81
CA THR A 342 14.61 1.40 15.33
C THR A 342 15.84 0.83 16.03
N TRP A 343 17.00 0.91 15.39
CA TRP A 343 18.23 0.36 15.94
C TRP A 343 18.88 1.27 16.99
N ASP A 344 18.46 2.51 17.07
CA ASP A 344 18.80 3.41 18.19
C ASP A 344 17.87 3.26 19.40
N ASP A 345 16.74 2.51 19.28
CA ASP A 345 15.90 2.13 20.42
C ASP A 345 16.54 0.97 21.21
N PRO A 346 16.85 1.15 22.52
CA PRO A 346 17.55 0.14 23.32
C PRO A 346 16.69 -1.08 23.71
N VAL A 347 15.40 -1.11 23.40
CA VAL A 347 14.46 -2.18 23.81
C VAL A 347 14.21 -3.18 22.67
N ILE A 348 15.25 -3.72 22.07
CA ILE A 348 15.14 -4.91 21.21
C ILE A 348 15.35 -6.15 22.07
N GLU A 349 14.42 -7.12 21.96
CA GLU A 349 14.42 -8.35 22.75
C GLU A 349 15.76 -9.10 22.69
N GLY A 350 16.25 -9.53 23.86
CA GLY A 350 17.47 -10.33 24.01
C GLY A 350 18.67 -9.56 24.57
N TRP A 351 18.57 -8.26 24.74
CA TRP A 351 19.63 -7.47 25.34
C TRP A 351 19.30 -7.18 26.80
N SER A 352 20.14 -7.66 27.68
CA SER A 352 20.00 -7.50 29.13
C SER A 352 19.92 -6.02 29.52
N SER A 353 18.81 -5.61 30.09
CA SER A 353 18.43 -4.25 30.51
C SER A 353 19.38 -3.55 31.49
N ILE A 354 20.54 -4.12 31.80
CA ILE A 354 21.41 -3.67 32.91
C ILE A 354 22.50 -2.68 32.45
N LEU A 355 22.72 -2.49 31.14
CA LEU A 355 23.85 -1.68 30.66
C LEU A 355 23.46 -0.57 29.68
N TYR A 356 22.17 -0.33 29.41
CA TYR A 356 21.77 0.65 28.39
C TYR A 356 21.40 2.00 28.99
N THR A 357 22.18 2.99 28.65
CA THR A 357 21.73 4.38 28.70
C THR A 357 20.60 4.54 27.65
N LYS A 358 19.40 4.92 28.10
CA LYS A 358 18.35 5.42 27.22
C LYS A 358 18.98 6.42 26.24
N ASN A 359 18.70 6.29 24.95
CA ASN A 359 19.20 7.16 23.89
C ASN A 359 20.55 6.74 23.31
N THR A 360 20.53 5.78 22.41
CA THR A 360 21.68 5.57 21.54
C THR A 360 21.59 6.48 20.31
N THR A 361 22.73 6.84 19.75
CA THR A 361 22.85 7.59 18.49
C THR A 361 23.79 6.86 17.53
N ALA A 362 23.84 5.54 17.68
CA ALA A 362 24.71 4.71 16.88
C ALA A 362 24.38 4.78 15.38
N TYR A 363 23.09 5.02 15.08
CA TYR A 363 22.58 5.13 13.72
C TYR A 363 22.00 6.52 13.38
N PHE A 364 22.40 7.54 14.12
CA PHE A 364 21.99 8.92 13.86
C PHE A 364 22.95 9.62 12.90
N LEU A 365 22.41 10.13 11.77
CA LEU A 365 23.12 10.88 10.72
C LEU A 365 24.38 10.17 10.19
N LYS A 366 24.25 8.89 9.87
CA LYS A 366 25.34 8.05 9.36
C LYS A 366 25.62 8.30 7.91
N GLY A 367 26.92 8.35 7.57
CA GLY A 367 27.38 8.30 6.19
C GLY A 367 27.42 6.88 5.63
N SER A 368 27.62 6.76 4.32
CA SER A 368 27.68 5.45 3.65
C SER A 368 28.81 4.54 4.18
N ASN A 369 29.93 5.12 4.61
CA ASN A 369 31.06 4.37 5.19
C ASN A 369 30.69 3.63 6.48
N SER A 370 29.77 4.17 7.26
CA SER A 370 29.32 3.58 8.52
C SER A 370 28.04 2.76 8.34
N LEU A 371 27.03 3.30 7.67
CA LEU A 371 25.73 2.68 7.53
C LEU A 371 25.81 1.35 6.74
N PHE A 372 26.54 1.32 5.65
CA PHE A 372 26.62 0.14 4.78
C PHE A 372 27.53 -0.99 5.34
N THR A 373 27.96 -0.90 6.58
CA THR A 373 28.60 -2.02 7.29
C THR A 373 27.59 -3.11 7.65
N ASP A 374 26.33 -2.75 7.85
CA ASP A 374 25.27 -3.63 8.31
C ASP A 374 23.91 -3.38 7.63
N HIS A 375 23.71 -2.27 6.91
CA HIS A 375 22.52 -1.96 6.13
C HIS A 375 22.82 -2.07 4.63
N THR A 376 21.90 -2.71 3.90
CA THR A 376 21.94 -2.78 2.44
C THR A 376 20.59 -2.35 1.88
N GLU A 377 20.59 -1.27 1.11
CA GLU A 377 19.37 -0.75 0.49
C GLU A 377 18.87 -1.66 -0.64
N ASN A 378 17.55 -1.76 -0.75
CA ASN A 378 16.85 -2.45 -1.82
C ASN A 378 15.71 -1.58 -2.32
N GLY A 379 15.78 -1.14 -3.57
CA GLY A 379 14.75 -0.28 -4.15
C GLY A 379 13.49 -1.01 -4.62
N ALA A 380 13.40 -2.33 -4.46
CA ALA A 380 12.24 -3.13 -4.84
C ALA A 380 11.30 -3.28 -3.63
N PHE A 381 10.15 -2.60 -3.63
CA PHE A 381 9.17 -2.66 -2.54
C PHE A 381 8.13 -3.75 -2.74
N SER A 382 7.77 -4.04 -4.00
CA SER A 382 6.84 -5.09 -4.38
C SER A 382 7.40 -5.91 -5.53
N GLU A 383 7.04 -7.19 -5.57
CA GLU A 383 7.32 -8.04 -6.72
C GLU A 383 6.61 -7.48 -7.97
N GLY A 384 7.33 -7.36 -9.07
CA GLY A 384 6.83 -6.79 -10.33
C GLY A 384 6.65 -5.27 -10.35
N GLY A 385 6.96 -4.58 -9.26
CA GLY A 385 7.01 -3.13 -9.19
C GLY A 385 8.33 -2.56 -9.71
N LYS A 386 8.39 -1.23 -9.76
CA LYS A 386 9.61 -0.50 -10.14
C LYS A 386 10.67 -0.64 -9.05
N ILE A 387 11.93 -0.76 -9.47
CA ILE A 387 13.07 -0.54 -8.58
C ILE A 387 13.32 0.96 -8.47
N PHE A 388 13.23 1.50 -7.27
CA PHE A 388 13.49 2.91 -6.98
C PHE A 388 14.94 3.16 -6.63
N ASN A 389 15.45 4.30 -7.04
CA ASN A 389 16.79 4.74 -6.69
C ASN A 389 16.75 5.56 -5.40
N TYR A 390 17.82 5.47 -4.61
CA TYR A 390 18.03 6.31 -3.42
C TYR A 390 19.06 7.39 -3.68
N PRO A 391 19.03 8.51 -2.94
CA PRO A 391 20.04 9.53 -3.07
C PRO A 391 21.38 9.03 -2.49
N THR A 392 22.48 9.47 -3.09
CA THR A 392 23.81 9.15 -2.57
C THR A 392 24.03 9.78 -1.20
N LEU A 393 24.38 8.96 -0.21
CA LEU A 393 24.75 9.43 1.13
C LEU A 393 26.08 10.19 1.14
N SER A 394 26.24 11.07 2.11
CA SER A 394 27.55 11.52 2.52
C SER A 394 28.45 10.32 2.80
N TYR A 395 29.73 10.38 2.47
CA TYR A 395 30.66 9.30 2.81
C TYR A 395 30.90 9.20 4.32
N LEU A 396 31.10 10.34 4.96
CA LEU A 396 31.33 10.44 6.41
C LEU A 396 30.00 10.79 7.13
N ASP A 397 29.92 10.33 8.35
CA ASP A 397 28.90 10.75 9.32
C ASP A 397 28.89 12.27 9.47
N TYR A 398 27.76 12.82 9.93
CA TYR A 398 27.62 14.26 10.17
C TYR A 398 28.39 14.73 11.41
#